data_1274299a09b6f6e546e9e35c73f024fa
#
_entry.id   1274299a09b6f6e546e9e35c73f024fa
#
_cell.length_a   1.000
_cell.length_b   1.000
_cell.length_c   1.000
_cell.angle_alpha   90.00
_cell.angle_beta   90.00
_cell.angle_gamma   90.00
#
_symmetry.space_group_name_H-M   'P 1'
#
loop_
_entity.id
_entity.type
_entity.pdbx_description
1 polymer ?
#
loop_
_entity_poly.entity_id
_entity_poly.type
_entity_poly.pdbx_seq_one_letter_code
_entity_poly.pdbx_strand_id
1 'polypeptide(L)'
;MEKNNAPLLEMRNIKKGFFGNQVLTDINFTLKEGEVLGLVGENGAGKSTLMKILFGMDVIRETGGYEGDVLIDGEKVQFNTPFDALKAGIGMVHQEFSLIPGFTATENILLNREPKKKSVISEVFGPRLDTLDYKEMDNRAAKAIEKMGVAIDQKMVISSMPVGHKQFTEIARELSKENLKLLILDEPTAVLTEQEAQALLDSIRGMASRGIAVIFITHRLQEILSVCDKVVIMRDGYVVK
;
A
#
# COMPACT_ATOMS: atom_id res chain seq x y z
N MET A 1 -6.23 22.87 -15.35
CA MET A 1 -6.27 22.72 -13.89
C MET A 1 -4.84 22.74 -13.40
N GLU A 2 -4.44 23.79 -12.70
CA GLU A 2 -3.12 23.85 -12.05
C GLU A 2 -3.05 22.70 -11.04
N LYS A 3 -2.07 21.82 -11.23
CA LYS A 3 -1.77 20.77 -10.24
C LYS A 3 -1.45 21.48 -8.92
N ASN A 4 -2.25 21.22 -7.90
CA ASN A 4 -1.99 21.72 -6.55
C ASN A 4 -0.57 21.29 -6.18
N ASN A 5 0.36 22.22 -6.05
CA ASN A 5 1.80 21.94 -5.87
C ASN A 5 2.12 21.55 -4.42
N ALA A 6 1.09 21.40 -3.57
CA ALA A 6 1.21 20.97 -2.19
C ALA A 6 1.54 19.47 -2.14
N PRO A 7 2.40 19.04 -1.21
CA PRO A 7 2.69 17.61 -1.04
C PRO A 7 1.45 16.85 -0.50
N LEU A 8 1.23 15.65 -1.03
CA LEU A 8 0.24 14.70 -0.50
C LEU A 8 0.68 14.20 0.89
N LEU A 9 1.94 13.80 0.99
CA LEU A 9 2.56 13.35 2.25
C LEU A 9 3.74 14.26 2.57
N GLU A 10 3.83 14.67 3.83
CA GLU A 10 5.00 15.33 4.37
C GLU A 10 5.35 14.74 5.72
N MET A 11 6.61 14.38 5.90
CA MET A 11 7.18 13.97 7.18
C MET A 11 8.15 15.03 7.65
N ARG A 12 7.96 15.54 8.86
CA ARG A 12 8.75 16.64 9.45
C ARG A 12 9.37 16.20 10.76
N ASN A 13 10.71 16.21 10.82
CA ASN A 13 11.52 15.97 12.03
C ASN A 13 11.13 14.68 12.76
N ILE A 14 10.80 13.61 12.01
CA ILE A 14 10.38 12.35 12.61
C ILE A 14 11.54 11.70 13.35
N LYS A 15 11.29 11.40 14.63
CA LYS A 15 12.21 10.65 15.49
C LYS A 15 11.49 9.49 16.15
N LYS A 16 12.17 8.36 16.28
CA LYS A 16 11.63 7.17 16.95
C LYS A 16 12.76 6.37 17.61
N GLY A 17 12.59 6.10 18.89
CA GLY A 17 13.42 5.16 19.63
C GLY A 17 12.62 3.97 20.12
N PHE A 18 13.31 2.84 20.38
CA PHE A 18 12.77 1.65 21.01
C PHE A 18 13.67 1.28 22.19
N PHE A 19 13.13 1.23 23.40
CA PHE A 19 13.86 0.78 24.60
C PHE A 19 15.22 1.48 24.79
N GLY A 20 15.28 2.79 24.52
CA GLY A 20 16.49 3.61 24.64
C GLY A 20 17.40 3.62 23.40
N ASN A 21 17.13 2.79 22.39
CA ASN A 21 17.88 2.80 21.14
C ASN A 21 17.18 3.70 20.11
N GLN A 22 17.86 4.74 19.63
CA GLN A 22 17.35 5.62 18.57
C GLN A 22 17.40 4.89 17.22
N VAL A 23 16.26 4.81 16.53
CA VAL A 23 16.10 4.12 15.22
C VAL A 23 15.84 5.09 14.09
N LEU A 24 15.11 6.19 14.37
CA LEU A 24 14.90 7.26 13.38
C LEU A 24 15.29 8.59 14.01
N THR A 25 16.05 9.41 13.30
CA THR A 25 16.52 10.71 13.76
C THR A 25 16.33 11.74 12.65
N ASP A 26 15.47 12.71 12.92
CA ASP A 26 15.24 13.88 12.06
C ASP A 26 14.91 13.52 10.60
N ILE A 27 13.98 12.59 10.40
CA ILE A 27 13.54 12.19 9.06
C ILE A 27 12.64 13.26 8.48
N ASN A 28 13.04 13.79 7.33
CA ASN A 28 12.33 14.83 6.59
C ASN A 28 12.23 14.45 5.12
N PHE A 29 11.02 14.35 4.56
CA PHE A 29 10.77 14.25 3.12
C PHE A 29 9.32 14.57 2.76
N THR A 30 9.08 14.79 1.49
CA THR A 30 7.77 15.08 0.93
C THR A 30 7.51 14.18 -0.27
N LEU A 31 6.23 13.88 -0.51
CA LEU A 31 5.75 13.11 -1.66
C LEU A 31 4.52 13.81 -2.24
N LYS A 32 4.48 14.02 -3.53
CA LYS A 32 3.36 14.66 -4.24
C LYS A 32 2.39 13.61 -4.75
N GLU A 33 1.18 14.06 -5.06
CA GLU A 33 0.19 13.24 -5.78
C GLU A 33 0.76 12.76 -7.13
N GLY A 34 0.64 11.46 -7.41
CA GLY A 34 1.15 10.85 -8.62
C GLY A 34 2.68 10.83 -8.74
N GLU A 35 3.42 11.02 -7.66
CA GLU A 35 4.88 10.89 -7.59
C GLU A 35 5.27 9.51 -7.09
N VAL A 36 6.32 8.93 -7.64
CA VAL A 36 6.92 7.67 -7.18
C VAL A 36 8.21 7.97 -6.42
N LEU A 37 8.20 7.70 -5.11
CA LEU A 37 9.36 7.87 -4.23
C LEU A 37 10.01 6.53 -3.95
N GLY A 38 11.26 6.37 -4.35
CA GLY A 38 12.10 5.24 -3.96
C GLY A 38 12.68 5.44 -2.57
N LEU A 39 12.39 4.51 -1.65
CA LEU A 39 12.97 4.52 -0.31
C LEU A 39 14.05 3.44 -0.23
N VAL A 40 15.31 3.86 -0.19
CA VAL A 40 16.49 2.99 -0.25
C VAL A 40 17.27 3.05 1.05
N GLY A 41 17.88 1.96 1.43
CA GLY A 41 18.76 1.87 2.61
C GLY A 41 19.05 0.43 2.98
N GLU A 42 20.12 0.22 3.73
CA GLU A 42 20.50 -1.09 4.24
C GLU A 42 19.45 -1.67 5.22
N ASN A 43 19.56 -2.96 5.51
CA ASN A 43 18.77 -3.57 6.57
C ASN A 43 19.11 -2.90 7.90
N GLY A 44 18.08 -2.54 8.67
CA GLY A 44 18.27 -1.76 9.91
C GLY A 44 18.31 -0.23 9.73
N ALA A 45 18.31 0.32 8.51
CA ALA A 45 18.33 1.76 8.28
C ALA A 45 17.07 2.52 8.79
N GLY A 46 16.03 1.81 9.24
CA GLY A 46 14.81 2.42 9.78
C GLY A 46 13.62 2.44 8.83
N LYS A 47 13.73 1.94 7.58
CA LYS A 47 12.65 1.96 6.58
C LYS A 47 11.34 1.36 7.08
N SER A 48 11.39 0.14 7.62
CA SER A 48 10.19 -0.53 8.15
C SER A 48 9.60 0.18 9.37
N THR A 49 10.43 0.85 10.19
CA THR A 49 9.94 1.66 11.31
C THR A 49 9.18 2.88 10.80
N LEU A 50 9.69 3.52 9.76
CA LEU A 50 9.05 4.65 9.11
C LEU A 50 7.68 4.24 8.53
N MET A 51 7.61 3.09 7.87
CA MET A 51 6.34 2.56 7.34
C MET A 51 5.35 2.20 8.46
N LYS A 52 5.82 1.66 9.57
CA LYS A 52 4.98 1.38 10.75
C LYS A 52 4.37 2.65 11.35
N ILE A 53 5.09 3.79 11.32
CA ILE A 53 4.56 5.10 11.71
C ILE A 53 3.46 5.53 10.73
N LEU A 54 3.72 5.49 9.42
CA LEU A 54 2.76 5.87 8.38
C LEU A 54 1.50 5.00 8.38
N PHE A 55 1.62 3.75 8.78
CA PHE A 55 0.50 2.82 8.79
C PHE A 55 -0.17 2.67 10.17
N GLY A 56 0.26 3.45 11.19
CA GLY A 56 -0.37 3.45 12.52
C GLY A 56 -0.29 2.11 13.24
N MET A 57 0.84 1.40 13.10
CA MET A 57 1.02 0.09 13.73
C MET A 57 1.11 0.21 15.26
N ASP A 58 0.40 -0.65 15.98
CA ASP A 58 0.29 -0.63 17.45
C ASP A 58 1.65 -0.57 18.16
N VAL A 59 2.66 -1.26 17.63
CA VAL A 59 4.01 -1.27 18.20
C VAL A 59 4.61 0.13 18.33
N ILE A 60 4.26 1.07 17.47
CA ILE A 60 4.75 2.46 17.56
C ILE A 60 4.19 3.13 18.83
N ARG A 61 2.87 3.00 19.05
CA ARG A 61 2.18 3.56 20.22
C ARG A 61 2.62 2.90 21.53
N GLU A 62 2.67 1.57 21.55
CA GLU A 62 3.02 0.77 22.72
C GLU A 62 4.45 1.00 23.20
N THR A 63 5.33 1.45 22.31
CA THR A 63 6.73 1.76 22.60
C THR A 63 7.00 3.27 22.73
N GLY A 64 5.99 4.05 23.12
CA GLY A 64 6.12 5.48 23.46
C GLY A 64 5.88 6.47 22.33
N GLY A 65 5.28 6.03 21.20
CA GLY A 65 4.97 6.91 20.07
C GLY A 65 6.20 7.31 19.24
N TYR A 66 6.11 8.43 18.56
CA TYR A 66 7.19 9.09 17.81
C TYR A 66 7.11 10.60 17.99
N GLU A 67 8.22 11.30 17.74
CA GLU A 67 8.28 12.76 17.69
C GLU A 67 8.21 13.25 16.24
N GLY A 68 7.82 14.51 16.05
CA GLY A 68 7.68 15.15 14.74
C GLY A 68 6.26 15.07 14.22
N ASP A 69 6.08 15.46 12.96
CA ASP A 69 4.77 15.60 12.34
C ASP A 69 4.66 14.82 11.05
N VAL A 70 3.55 14.11 10.89
CA VAL A 70 3.09 13.53 9.63
C VAL A 70 1.91 14.35 9.14
N LEU A 71 1.99 14.84 7.89
CA LEU A 71 0.90 15.58 7.27
C LEU A 71 0.43 14.83 6.01
N ILE A 72 -0.89 14.75 5.84
CA ILE A 72 -1.55 14.27 4.61
C ILE A 72 -2.41 15.43 4.09
N ASP A 73 -2.24 15.76 2.82
CA ASP A 73 -2.93 16.91 2.19
C ASP A 73 -2.75 18.24 2.96
N GLY A 74 -1.59 18.40 3.65
CA GLY A 74 -1.28 19.56 4.46
C GLY A 74 -1.88 19.55 5.89
N GLU A 75 -2.70 18.56 6.23
CA GLU A 75 -3.28 18.40 7.56
C GLU A 75 -2.43 17.44 8.41
N LYS A 76 -2.12 17.86 9.65
CA LYS A 76 -1.40 17.01 10.59
C LYS A 76 -2.25 15.83 11.01
N VAL A 77 -1.72 14.62 10.83
CA VAL A 77 -2.39 13.37 11.16
C VAL A 77 -1.57 12.56 12.18
N GLN A 78 -2.28 11.79 12.99
CA GLN A 78 -1.68 10.78 13.86
C GLN A 78 -2.51 9.50 13.73
N PHE A 79 -1.94 8.51 13.09
CA PHE A 79 -2.58 7.22 12.93
C PHE A 79 -2.34 6.36 14.16
N ASN A 80 -3.41 5.95 14.83
CA ASN A 80 -3.35 5.09 16.02
C ASN A 80 -3.57 3.61 15.67
N THR A 81 -4.15 3.36 14.52
CA THR A 81 -4.43 2.02 13.99
C THR A 81 -4.22 1.99 12.49
N PRO A 82 -3.96 0.80 11.89
CA PRO A 82 -3.93 0.64 10.43
C PRO A 82 -5.25 1.09 9.75
N PHE A 83 -6.36 1.02 10.46
CA PHE A 83 -7.66 1.47 9.97
C PHE A 83 -7.70 2.97 9.71
N ASP A 84 -6.99 3.77 10.54
CA ASP A 84 -6.93 5.23 10.36
C ASP A 84 -6.15 5.58 9.09
N ALA A 85 -5.03 4.90 8.84
CA ALA A 85 -4.25 5.04 7.62
C ALA A 85 -5.06 4.64 6.38
N LEU A 86 -5.79 3.51 6.44
CA LEU A 86 -6.68 3.06 5.37
C LEU A 86 -7.78 4.08 5.06
N LYS A 87 -8.40 4.68 6.07
CA LYS A 87 -9.41 5.73 5.90
C LYS A 87 -8.85 7.00 5.27
N ALA A 88 -7.60 7.33 5.58
CA ALA A 88 -6.89 8.45 4.96
C ALA A 88 -6.47 8.19 3.51
N GLY A 89 -6.68 6.96 3.01
CA GLY A 89 -6.34 6.57 1.63
C GLY A 89 -4.92 6.03 1.47
N ILE A 90 -4.31 5.54 2.57
CA ILE A 90 -3.00 4.89 2.52
C ILE A 90 -3.21 3.38 2.43
N GLY A 91 -2.68 2.75 1.38
CA GLY A 91 -2.61 1.30 1.22
C GLY A 91 -1.19 0.79 1.42
N MET A 92 -1.03 -0.46 1.83
CA MET A 92 0.29 -1.07 1.99
C MET A 92 0.27 -2.53 1.56
N VAL A 93 1.27 -2.89 0.76
CA VAL A 93 1.60 -4.27 0.41
C VAL A 93 2.89 -4.63 1.13
N HIS A 94 2.80 -5.62 1.99
CA HIS A 94 3.92 -6.11 2.78
C HIS A 94 4.78 -7.09 2.02
N GLN A 95 5.98 -7.34 2.50
CA GLN A 95 6.89 -8.36 1.96
C GLN A 95 6.32 -9.77 2.09
N GLU A 96 5.57 -10.04 3.17
CA GLU A 96 4.88 -11.31 3.40
C GLU A 96 3.42 -11.24 2.93
N PHE A 97 2.94 -12.30 2.28
CA PHE A 97 1.56 -12.36 1.79
C PHE A 97 0.54 -12.41 2.93
N SER A 98 -0.47 -11.55 2.83
CA SER A 98 -1.63 -11.53 3.73
C SER A 98 -2.91 -12.05 3.05
N LEU A 99 -2.75 -12.92 2.05
CA LEU A 99 -3.88 -13.54 1.34
C LEU A 99 -4.38 -14.78 2.11
N ILE A 100 -5.68 -15.01 2.03
CA ILE A 100 -6.32 -16.22 2.59
C ILE A 100 -6.20 -17.35 1.57
N PRO A 101 -5.44 -18.44 1.87
CA PRO A 101 -5.10 -19.45 0.88
C PRO A 101 -6.28 -20.23 0.31
N GLY A 102 -7.35 -20.40 1.09
CA GLY A 102 -8.57 -21.13 0.67
C GLY A 102 -9.56 -20.29 -0.14
N PHE A 103 -9.31 -19.00 -0.31
CA PHE A 103 -10.18 -18.10 -1.05
C PHE A 103 -9.66 -17.90 -2.48
N THR A 104 -10.56 -17.51 -3.39
CA THR A 104 -10.22 -17.07 -4.74
C THR A 104 -9.54 -15.71 -4.73
N ALA A 105 -8.94 -15.29 -5.86
CA ALA A 105 -8.42 -13.94 -6.00
C ALA A 105 -9.54 -12.89 -5.82
N THR A 106 -10.73 -13.09 -6.42
CA THR A 106 -11.89 -12.20 -6.21
C THR A 106 -12.22 -12.00 -4.74
N GLU A 107 -12.32 -13.09 -3.97
CA GLU A 107 -12.66 -13.03 -2.54
C GLU A 107 -11.58 -12.33 -1.71
N ASN A 108 -10.30 -12.54 -2.04
CA ASN A 108 -9.19 -11.84 -1.39
C ASN A 108 -9.14 -10.35 -1.73
N ILE A 109 -9.36 -9.98 -3.00
CA ILE A 109 -9.37 -8.59 -3.46
C ILE A 109 -10.46 -7.78 -2.76
N LEU A 110 -11.63 -8.37 -2.54
CA LEU A 110 -12.80 -7.68 -1.97
C LEU A 110 -13.06 -8.01 -0.50
N LEU A 111 -12.14 -8.70 0.16
CA LEU A 111 -12.28 -9.08 1.57
C LEU A 111 -12.68 -7.88 2.44
N ASN A 112 -13.73 -8.06 3.25
CA ASN A 112 -14.39 -7.05 4.10
C ASN A 112 -15.03 -5.86 3.34
N ARG A 113 -15.19 -5.98 2.01
CA ARG A 113 -15.82 -4.96 1.15
C ARG A 113 -16.72 -5.60 0.10
N GLU A 114 -17.21 -6.79 0.41
CA GLU A 114 -18.05 -7.58 -0.47
C GLU A 114 -19.37 -6.84 -0.74
N PRO A 115 -19.74 -6.60 -2.00
CA PRO A 115 -21.03 -6.05 -2.35
C PRO A 115 -22.14 -7.02 -1.95
N LYS A 116 -23.20 -6.48 -1.37
CA LYS A 116 -24.37 -7.25 -0.94
C LYS A 116 -25.54 -6.99 -1.85
N LYS A 117 -26.32 -8.04 -2.09
CA LYS A 117 -27.57 -7.97 -2.83
C LYS A 117 -28.73 -8.19 -1.88
N LYS A 118 -29.72 -7.29 -1.93
CA LYS A 118 -30.98 -7.48 -1.20
C LYS A 118 -31.70 -8.72 -1.71
N SER A 119 -32.15 -9.55 -0.81
CA SER A 119 -33.06 -10.68 -1.08
C SER A 119 -34.46 -10.36 -0.55
N VAL A 120 -35.45 -11.03 -1.08
CA VAL A 120 -36.84 -10.91 -0.58
C VAL A 120 -36.89 -11.19 0.94
N ILE A 121 -36.03 -12.09 1.43
CA ILE A 121 -35.96 -12.44 2.85
C ILE A 121 -35.29 -11.30 3.62
N SER A 122 -34.27 -10.63 3.09
CA SER A 122 -33.63 -9.51 3.77
C SER A 122 -34.49 -8.25 3.81
N GLU A 123 -35.38 -8.05 2.85
CA GLU A 123 -36.36 -6.96 2.86
C GLU A 123 -37.35 -7.11 3.99
N VAL A 124 -37.71 -8.34 4.36
CA VAL A 124 -38.70 -8.62 5.45
C VAL A 124 -38.03 -8.73 6.81
N PHE A 125 -36.85 -9.41 6.89
CA PHE A 125 -36.23 -9.77 8.16
C PHE A 125 -34.95 -8.96 8.47
N GLY A 126 -34.58 -8.00 7.61
CA GLY A 126 -33.51 -7.05 7.83
C GLY A 126 -32.18 -7.39 7.10
N PRO A 127 -31.26 -6.39 7.03
CA PRO A 127 -30.09 -6.43 6.16
C PRO A 127 -29.04 -7.48 6.56
N ARG A 128 -29.16 -8.12 7.72
CA ARG A 128 -28.28 -9.24 8.12
C ARG A 128 -28.46 -10.48 7.25
N LEU A 129 -29.55 -10.56 6.50
CA LEU A 129 -29.86 -11.68 5.58
C LEU A 129 -29.62 -11.32 4.11
N ASP A 130 -28.90 -10.21 3.85
CA ASP A 130 -28.40 -9.91 2.52
C ASP A 130 -27.43 -10.98 2.05
N THR A 131 -27.50 -11.34 0.78
CA THR A 131 -26.58 -12.29 0.15
C THR A 131 -25.45 -11.57 -0.55
N LEU A 132 -24.29 -12.21 -0.71
CA LEU A 132 -23.18 -11.68 -1.48
C LEU A 132 -23.56 -11.58 -2.96
N ASP A 133 -23.19 -10.47 -3.60
CA ASP A 133 -23.34 -10.30 -5.04
C ASP A 133 -22.04 -10.74 -5.74
N TYR A 134 -21.92 -12.04 -6.00
CA TYR A 134 -20.73 -12.61 -6.64
C TYR A 134 -20.45 -12.04 -8.04
N LYS A 135 -21.49 -11.67 -8.79
CA LYS A 135 -21.31 -11.05 -10.10
C LYS A 135 -20.67 -9.66 -10.00
N GLU A 136 -21.12 -8.86 -9.06
CA GLU A 136 -20.51 -7.55 -8.81
C GLU A 136 -19.13 -7.69 -8.18
N MET A 137 -18.88 -8.70 -7.34
CA MET A 137 -17.56 -9.04 -6.84
C MET A 137 -16.59 -9.33 -7.99
N ASP A 138 -16.98 -10.21 -8.92
CA ASP A 138 -16.15 -10.55 -10.08
C ASP A 138 -15.87 -9.32 -10.95
N ASN A 139 -16.85 -8.45 -11.17
CA ASN A 139 -16.69 -7.22 -11.93
C ASN A 139 -15.70 -6.25 -11.29
N ARG A 140 -15.80 -6.05 -9.97
CA ARG A 140 -14.89 -5.14 -9.23
C ARG A 140 -13.47 -5.70 -9.17
N ALA A 141 -13.32 -7.00 -8.95
CA ALA A 141 -12.02 -7.65 -8.97
C ALA A 141 -11.36 -7.57 -10.35
N ALA A 142 -12.11 -7.84 -11.43
CA ALA A 142 -11.63 -7.71 -12.80
C ALA A 142 -11.10 -6.29 -13.08
N LYS A 143 -11.85 -5.26 -12.71
CA LYS A 143 -11.43 -3.85 -12.88
C LYS A 143 -10.16 -3.53 -12.10
N ALA A 144 -9.98 -4.09 -10.90
CA ALA A 144 -8.78 -3.88 -10.11
C ALA A 144 -7.56 -4.55 -10.75
N ILE A 145 -7.72 -5.76 -11.28
CA ILE A 145 -6.69 -6.50 -12.01
C ILE A 145 -6.33 -5.80 -13.33
N GLU A 146 -7.33 -5.35 -14.08
CA GLU A 146 -7.13 -4.62 -15.36
C GLU A 146 -6.28 -3.35 -15.17
N LYS A 147 -6.44 -2.64 -14.05
CA LYS A 147 -5.62 -1.45 -13.73
C LYS A 147 -4.12 -1.75 -13.65
N MET A 148 -3.73 -2.99 -13.45
CA MET A 148 -2.33 -3.41 -13.38
C MET A 148 -1.76 -3.85 -14.74
N GLY A 149 -2.60 -4.07 -15.74
CA GLY A 149 -2.17 -4.55 -17.07
C GLY A 149 -1.65 -5.99 -17.09
N VAL A 150 -1.98 -6.80 -16.07
CA VAL A 150 -1.59 -8.21 -15.98
C VAL A 150 -2.80 -9.13 -16.06
N ALA A 151 -2.61 -10.31 -16.65
CA ALA A 151 -3.65 -11.32 -16.74
C ALA A 151 -3.61 -12.24 -15.52
N ILE A 152 -4.64 -12.17 -14.69
CA ILE A 152 -4.83 -13.05 -13.53
C ILE A 152 -6.21 -13.69 -13.63
N ASP A 153 -6.28 -15.02 -13.48
CA ASP A 153 -7.56 -15.69 -13.30
C ASP A 153 -8.11 -15.40 -11.91
N GLN A 154 -9.07 -14.48 -11.85
CA GLN A 154 -9.68 -14.02 -10.61
C GLN A 154 -10.44 -15.11 -9.85
N LYS A 155 -10.79 -16.22 -10.50
CA LYS A 155 -11.47 -17.39 -9.90
C LYS A 155 -10.51 -18.43 -9.36
N MET A 156 -9.21 -18.30 -9.65
CA MET A 156 -8.20 -19.20 -9.13
C MET A 156 -8.09 -19.05 -7.61
N VAL A 157 -8.03 -20.18 -6.91
CA VAL A 157 -7.81 -20.22 -5.45
C VAL A 157 -6.35 -19.91 -5.17
N ILE A 158 -6.11 -19.07 -4.15
CA ILE A 158 -4.76 -18.57 -3.82
C ILE A 158 -3.75 -19.68 -3.54
N SER A 159 -4.16 -20.78 -2.91
CA SER A 159 -3.26 -21.91 -2.64
C SER A 159 -2.64 -22.51 -3.92
N SER A 160 -3.36 -22.49 -5.04
CA SER A 160 -2.93 -23.02 -6.34
C SER A 160 -2.29 -21.96 -7.24
N MET A 161 -2.21 -20.71 -6.78
CA MET A 161 -1.76 -19.58 -7.59
C MET A 161 -0.23 -19.47 -7.60
N PRO A 162 0.41 -19.19 -8.76
CA PRO A 162 1.82 -18.84 -8.81
C PRO A 162 2.16 -17.64 -7.91
N VAL A 163 3.39 -17.61 -7.38
CA VAL A 163 3.80 -16.60 -6.40
C VAL A 163 3.68 -15.18 -6.95
N GLY A 164 4.08 -14.96 -8.20
CA GLY A 164 3.93 -13.66 -8.86
C GLY A 164 2.47 -13.20 -8.94
N HIS A 165 1.55 -14.12 -9.26
CA HIS A 165 0.11 -13.79 -9.30
C HIS A 165 -0.46 -13.48 -7.91
N LYS A 166 0.07 -14.09 -6.83
CA LYS A 166 -0.29 -13.71 -5.45
C LYS A 166 0.11 -12.27 -5.16
N GLN A 167 1.32 -11.86 -5.58
CA GLN A 167 1.79 -10.49 -5.42
C GLN A 167 0.87 -9.49 -6.12
N PHE A 168 0.51 -9.77 -7.37
CA PHE A 168 -0.43 -8.92 -8.11
C PHE A 168 -1.83 -8.92 -7.49
N THR A 169 -2.28 -10.03 -6.90
CA THR A 169 -3.57 -10.10 -6.20
C THR A 169 -3.60 -9.19 -4.98
N GLU A 170 -2.50 -9.10 -4.21
CA GLU A 170 -2.40 -8.16 -3.09
C GLU A 170 -2.43 -6.70 -3.54
N ILE A 171 -1.71 -6.39 -4.61
CA ILE A 171 -1.72 -5.03 -5.18
C ILE A 171 -3.13 -4.69 -5.70
N ALA A 172 -3.80 -5.62 -6.40
CA ALA A 172 -5.17 -5.45 -6.86
C ALA A 172 -6.14 -5.21 -5.71
N ARG A 173 -5.94 -5.87 -4.55
CA ARG A 173 -6.73 -5.63 -3.34
C ARG A 173 -6.62 -4.17 -2.89
N GLU A 174 -5.42 -3.60 -2.91
CA GLU A 174 -5.23 -2.20 -2.57
C GLU A 174 -5.86 -1.26 -3.62
N LEU A 175 -5.66 -1.54 -4.91
CA LEU A 175 -6.21 -0.75 -6.03
C LEU A 175 -7.74 -0.82 -6.16
N SER A 176 -8.38 -1.81 -5.53
CA SER A 176 -9.84 -1.93 -5.49
C SER A 176 -10.51 -0.98 -4.48
N LYS A 177 -9.70 -0.30 -3.64
CA LYS A 177 -10.18 0.74 -2.71
C LYS A 177 -10.48 2.03 -3.47
N GLU A 178 -11.63 2.65 -3.19
CA GLU A 178 -12.10 3.83 -3.94
C GLU A 178 -11.31 5.10 -3.61
N ASN A 179 -10.78 5.20 -2.40
CA ASN A 179 -10.10 6.40 -1.88
C ASN A 179 -8.58 6.26 -1.79
N LEU A 180 -7.96 5.33 -2.52
CA LEU A 180 -6.50 5.14 -2.47
C LEU A 180 -5.77 6.35 -3.04
N LYS A 181 -4.96 7.02 -2.20
CA LYS A 181 -4.13 8.17 -2.53
C LYS A 181 -2.64 7.83 -2.54
N LEU A 182 -2.23 7.00 -1.59
CA LEU A 182 -0.84 6.58 -1.38
C LEU A 182 -0.77 5.06 -1.27
N LEU A 183 0.09 4.45 -2.08
CA LEU A 183 0.38 3.02 -2.02
C LEU A 183 1.83 2.81 -1.58
N ILE A 184 2.03 2.03 -0.53
CA ILE A 184 3.35 1.62 -0.05
C ILE A 184 3.60 0.19 -0.52
N LEU A 185 4.72 -0.03 -1.20
CA LEU A 185 5.15 -1.33 -1.71
C LEU A 185 6.50 -1.69 -1.06
N ASP A 186 6.48 -2.69 -0.17
CA ASP A 186 7.68 -3.13 0.55
C ASP A 186 8.27 -4.38 -0.11
N GLU A 187 9.38 -4.20 -0.84
CA GLU A 187 10.10 -5.22 -1.63
C GLU A 187 9.20 -6.07 -2.56
N PRO A 188 8.31 -5.46 -3.36
CA PRO A 188 7.27 -6.20 -4.07
C PRO A 188 7.80 -7.06 -5.21
N THR A 189 9.04 -6.86 -5.65
CA THR A 189 9.68 -7.58 -6.76
C THR A 189 10.57 -8.74 -6.30
N ALA A 190 10.71 -8.96 -4.99
CA ALA A 190 11.63 -9.95 -4.42
C ALA A 190 11.37 -11.39 -4.90
N VAL A 191 10.12 -11.71 -5.15
CA VAL A 191 9.64 -13.06 -5.54
C VAL A 191 9.23 -13.17 -7.00
N LEU A 192 9.40 -12.10 -7.79
CA LEU A 192 8.98 -12.00 -9.18
C LEU A 192 10.10 -12.41 -10.16
N THR A 193 9.71 -13.00 -11.27
CA THR A 193 10.58 -13.12 -12.45
C THR A 193 10.88 -11.74 -13.05
N GLU A 194 11.90 -11.62 -13.89
CA GLU A 194 12.22 -10.35 -14.55
C GLU A 194 11.03 -9.77 -15.36
N GLN A 195 10.28 -10.62 -16.06
CA GLN A 195 9.12 -10.19 -16.83
C GLN A 195 8.00 -9.69 -15.93
N GLU A 196 7.72 -10.41 -14.83
CA GLU A 196 6.73 -9.98 -13.84
C GLU A 196 7.15 -8.70 -13.12
N ALA A 197 8.43 -8.57 -12.77
CA ALA A 197 8.97 -7.35 -12.18
C ALA A 197 8.80 -6.16 -13.13
N GLN A 198 9.11 -6.31 -14.42
CA GLN A 198 8.91 -5.24 -15.40
C GLN A 198 7.41 -4.88 -15.52
N ALA A 199 6.51 -5.86 -15.58
CA ALA A 199 5.07 -5.61 -15.60
C ALA A 199 4.60 -4.84 -14.34
N LEU A 200 5.17 -5.15 -13.16
CA LEU A 200 4.88 -4.41 -11.95
C LEU A 200 5.38 -2.95 -12.03
N LEU A 201 6.61 -2.72 -12.51
CA LEU A 201 7.15 -1.36 -12.66
C LEU A 201 6.31 -0.53 -13.63
N ASP A 202 5.85 -1.11 -14.73
CA ASP A 202 4.95 -0.45 -15.67
C ASP A 202 3.59 -0.14 -15.03
N SER A 203 3.08 -1.06 -14.21
CA SER A 203 1.86 -0.85 -13.42
C SER A 203 2.02 0.31 -12.42
N ILE A 204 3.16 0.41 -11.72
CA ILE A 204 3.46 1.52 -10.78
C ILE A 204 3.42 2.87 -11.51
N ARG A 205 4.03 2.97 -12.69
CA ARG A 205 3.95 4.19 -13.53
C ARG A 205 2.51 4.49 -13.94
N GLY A 206 1.75 3.46 -14.29
CA GLY A 206 0.33 3.58 -14.59
C GLY A 206 -0.51 4.06 -13.40
N MET A 207 -0.18 3.66 -12.18
CA MET A 207 -0.84 4.17 -10.96
C MET A 207 -0.49 5.65 -10.73
N ALA A 208 0.78 6.00 -10.83
CA ALA A 208 1.26 7.37 -10.66
C ALA A 208 0.62 8.33 -11.68
N SER A 209 0.49 7.92 -12.94
CA SER A 209 -0.19 8.72 -13.96
C SER A 209 -1.67 8.98 -13.69
N ARG A 210 -2.31 8.14 -12.87
CA ARG A 210 -3.69 8.30 -12.39
C ARG A 210 -3.80 9.05 -11.07
N GLY A 211 -2.70 9.62 -10.56
CA GLY A 211 -2.66 10.43 -9.36
C GLY A 211 -2.37 9.67 -8.07
N ILE A 212 -2.17 8.34 -8.10
CA ILE A 212 -1.80 7.58 -6.90
C ILE A 212 -0.32 7.79 -6.64
N ALA A 213 0.02 8.35 -5.48
CA ALA A 213 1.41 8.42 -5.03
C ALA A 213 1.91 7.04 -4.59
N VAL A 214 3.20 6.75 -4.83
CA VAL A 214 3.77 5.44 -4.48
C VAL A 214 5.05 5.63 -3.68
N ILE A 215 5.17 4.93 -2.55
CA ILE A 215 6.46 4.70 -1.87
C ILE A 215 6.91 3.29 -2.25
N PHE A 216 8.01 3.22 -2.99
CA PHE A 216 8.58 1.98 -3.51
C PHE A 216 9.86 1.64 -2.77
N ILE A 217 9.82 0.59 -1.95
CA ILE A 217 10.96 0.13 -1.15
C ILE A 217 11.58 -1.06 -1.87
N THR A 218 12.83 -0.93 -2.28
CA THR A 218 13.61 -2.01 -2.90
C THR A 218 15.09 -1.78 -2.67
N HIS A 219 15.87 -2.85 -2.71
CA HIS A 219 17.33 -2.78 -2.71
C HIS A 219 17.92 -2.87 -4.13
N ARG A 220 17.07 -3.00 -5.17
CA ARG A 220 17.50 -3.12 -6.58
C ARG A 220 17.55 -1.74 -7.23
N LEU A 221 18.76 -1.19 -7.36
CA LEU A 221 18.99 0.15 -7.91
C LEU A 221 18.43 0.34 -9.32
N GLN A 222 18.45 -0.70 -10.16
CA GLN A 222 17.90 -0.61 -11.53
C GLN A 222 16.39 -0.34 -11.52
N GLU A 223 15.66 -0.93 -10.59
CA GLU A 223 14.21 -0.70 -10.44
C GLU A 223 13.94 0.75 -10.01
N ILE A 224 14.71 1.25 -9.04
CA ILE A 224 14.62 2.65 -8.60
C ILE A 224 14.84 3.62 -9.76
N LEU A 225 15.92 3.44 -10.51
CA LEU A 225 16.25 4.31 -11.65
C LEU A 225 15.21 4.23 -12.78
N SER A 226 14.50 3.10 -12.88
CA SER A 226 13.51 2.90 -13.93
C SER A 226 12.15 3.52 -13.63
N VAL A 227 11.71 3.61 -12.36
CA VAL A 227 10.32 3.96 -12.02
C VAL A 227 10.17 5.15 -11.09
N CYS A 228 11.19 5.51 -10.28
CA CYS A 228 11.07 6.55 -9.28
C CYS A 228 11.37 7.95 -9.84
N ASP A 229 10.54 8.92 -9.43
CA ASP A 229 10.75 10.34 -9.71
C ASP A 229 11.71 10.98 -8.70
N LYS A 230 11.71 10.44 -7.47
CA LYS A 230 12.50 10.91 -6.34
C LYS A 230 13.03 9.74 -5.53
N VAL A 231 14.20 9.91 -4.93
CA VAL A 231 14.83 8.89 -4.08
C VAL A 231 15.15 9.49 -2.73
N VAL A 232 14.80 8.77 -1.67
CA VAL A 232 15.22 9.04 -0.30
C VAL A 232 16.14 7.90 0.15
N ILE A 233 17.37 8.25 0.48
CA ILE A 233 18.37 7.29 0.94
C ILE A 233 18.45 7.38 2.46
N MET A 234 18.19 6.25 3.13
CA MET A 234 18.29 6.14 4.58
C MET A 234 19.53 5.35 4.99
N ARG A 235 20.23 5.85 5.98
CA ARG A 235 21.36 5.18 6.61
C ARG A 235 21.39 5.48 8.10
N ASP A 236 21.53 4.44 8.94
CA ASP A 236 21.67 4.56 10.40
C ASP A 236 20.57 5.43 11.05
N GLY A 237 19.34 5.38 10.52
CA GLY A 237 18.22 6.16 11.03
C GLY A 237 18.14 7.60 10.55
N TYR A 238 18.96 8.01 9.58
CA TYR A 238 18.96 9.35 8.99
C TYR A 238 18.61 9.31 7.50
N VAL A 239 18.06 10.41 6.98
CA VAL A 239 18.02 10.67 5.54
C VAL A 239 19.35 11.31 5.15
N VAL A 240 20.08 10.65 4.25
CA VAL A 240 21.38 11.14 3.78
C VAL A 240 21.29 11.82 2.41
N LYS A 241 20.23 11.55 1.66
CA LYS A 241 19.90 12.21 0.39
C LYS A 241 18.45 11.94 -0.01
#